data_f33e6419dd893a880482f4de51ab5e90
#
_entry.id   f33e6419dd893a880482f4de51ab5e90
#
_cell.length_a   1.000
_cell.length_b   1.000
_cell.length_c   1.000
_cell.angle_alpha   90.00
_cell.angle_beta   90.00
_cell.angle_gamma   90.00
#
_symmetry.space_group_name_H-M   'P 1'
#
loop_
_entity.id
_entity.type
_entity.pdbx_description
1 polymer ?
#
loop_
_entity_poly.entity_id
_entity_poly.type
_entity_poly.pdbx_seq_one_letter_code
_entity_poly.pdbx_strand_id
1 'polypeptide(L)'
;MRYSLRARVSTDNPVAVEPVLLRMIPHGTVARSENAHDFVVEAVMEGPSARELNRSLLSELRRVERRTRLRSEWTSESATERFFDYVPKNTAKVPARSRPE
;
A
#
# COMPACT_ATOMS: atom_id res chain seq x y z
N MET A 1 11.14 -4.46 -10.99
CA MET A 1 10.14 -3.60 -11.59
C MET A 1 9.82 -2.45 -10.69
N ARG A 2 9.56 -1.29 -11.25
CA ARG A 2 9.36 -0.08 -10.48
C ARG A 2 7.88 0.26 -10.40
N TYR A 3 7.41 0.60 -9.21
CA TYR A 3 6.02 0.96 -8.97
C TYR A 3 5.91 2.28 -8.25
N SER A 4 4.92 3.08 -8.65
CA SER A 4 4.51 4.24 -7.87
C SER A 4 3.45 3.77 -6.89
N LEU A 5 3.67 4.07 -5.63
CA LEU A 5 2.75 3.69 -4.56
C LEU A 5 1.99 4.91 -4.07
N ARG A 6 0.69 4.75 -3.95
CA ARG A 6 -0.15 5.68 -3.20
C ARG A 6 -0.97 4.84 -2.25
N ALA A 7 -0.92 5.19 -0.97
CA ALA A 7 -1.55 4.33 0.02
C ALA A 7 -2.09 5.14 1.19
N ARG A 8 -3.07 4.55 1.84
CA ARG A 8 -3.56 5.04 3.13
C ARG A 8 -3.39 3.91 4.14
N VAL A 9 -2.75 4.23 5.23
CA VAL A 9 -2.52 3.29 6.32
C VAL A 9 -3.35 3.74 7.51
N SER A 10 -4.21 2.85 8.01
CA SER A 10 -5.05 3.13 9.17
C SER A 10 -4.61 2.22 10.30
N THR A 11 -4.37 2.78 11.47
CA THR A 11 -3.85 2.02 12.60
C THR A 11 -4.34 2.59 13.92
N ASP A 12 -4.45 1.71 14.91
CA ASP A 12 -4.78 2.13 16.27
C ASP A 12 -3.56 2.63 17.03
N ASN A 13 -2.36 2.44 16.48
CA ASN A 13 -1.13 2.83 17.16
C ASN A 13 -0.19 3.54 16.19
N PRO A 14 -0.50 4.80 15.85
CA PRO A 14 0.35 5.52 14.89
C PRO A 14 1.78 5.70 15.36
N VAL A 15 2.00 5.79 16.67
CA VAL A 15 3.35 5.96 17.18
C VAL A 15 4.22 4.76 16.84
N ALA A 16 3.67 3.56 16.91
CA ALA A 16 4.42 2.35 16.57
C ALA A 16 4.58 2.16 15.07
N VAL A 17 3.60 2.60 14.30
CA VAL A 17 3.56 2.33 12.86
C VAL A 17 4.41 3.32 12.07
N GLU A 18 4.46 4.57 12.50
CA GLU A 18 5.18 5.59 11.74
C GLU A 18 6.65 5.23 11.49
N PRO A 19 7.41 4.77 12.50
CA PRO A 19 8.80 4.39 12.23
C PRO A 19 8.94 3.27 11.21
N VAL A 20 7.98 2.35 11.17
CA VAL A 20 8.00 1.28 10.17
C VAL A 20 7.81 1.84 8.78
N LEU A 21 6.87 2.77 8.62
CA LEU A 21 6.66 3.41 7.32
C LEU A 21 7.91 4.15 6.87
N LEU A 22 8.54 4.90 7.77
CA LEU A 22 9.73 5.65 7.42
C LEU A 22 10.88 4.74 7.04
N ARG A 23 10.99 3.58 7.69
CA ARG A 23 12.03 2.61 7.38
C ARG A 23 11.78 1.93 6.03
N MET A 24 10.53 1.54 5.78
CA MET A 24 10.17 0.83 4.56
C MET A 24 10.16 1.73 3.34
N ILE A 25 9.93 3.02 3.54
CA ILE A 25 9.75 3.97 2.46
C ILE A 25 10.69 5.15 2.67
N PRO A 26 12.00 4.92 2.59
CA PRO A 26 12.96 5.98 2.93
C PRO A 26 12.98 7.14 1.95
N HIS A 27 12.54 6.92 0.72
CA HIS A 27 12.54 7.96 -0.30
C HIS A 27 11.15 8.46 -0.66
N GLY A 28 10.16 8.07 0.14
CA GLY A 28 8.80 8.50 -0.11
C GLY A 28 8.36 9.57 0.85
N THR A 29 7.08 9.89 0.81
CA THR A 29 6.47 10.82 1.75
C THR A 29 5.46 10.07 2.60
N VAL A 30 5.51 10.35 3.89
CA VAL A 30 4.57 9.79 4.86
C VAL A 30 4.00 10.99 5.61
N ALA A 31 2.68 11.20 5.48
CA ALA A 31 2.04 12.33 6.11
C ALA A 31 0.85 11.86 6.92
N ARG A 32 0.61 12.50 8.05
CA ARG A 32 -0.59 12.25 8.82
C ARG A 32 -1.77 12.88 8.10
N SER A 33 -2.88 12.17 8.04
CA SER A 33 -4.10 12.75 7.53
C SER A 33 -4.78 13.54 8.64
N GLU A 34 -5.92 14.15 8.32
CA GLU A 34 -6.72 14.84 9.34
C GLU A 34 -7.14 13.89 10.44
N ASN A 35 -7.39 12.64 10.08
CA ASN A 35 -7.68 11.61 11.05
C ASN A 35 -6.36 11.16 11.66
N ALA A 36 -6.22 11.28 12.97
CA ALA A 36 -4.96 10.99 13.65
C ALA A 36 -4.53 9.53 13.52
N HIS A 37 -5.43 8.66 13.11
CA HIS A 37 -5.13 7.24 12.97
C HIS A 37 -4.71 6.85 11.55
N ASP A 38 -4.67 7.81 10.64
CA ASP A 38 -4.38 7.49 9.25
C ASP A 38 -3.11 8.20 8.79
N PHE A 39 -2.38 7.50 7.92
CA PHE A 39 -1.25 8.08 7.19
C PHE A 39 -1.56 8.03 5.70
N VAL A 40 -1.10 9.03 4.99
CA VAL A 40 -1.11 9.05 3.53
C VAL A 40 0.32 8.89 3.06
N VAL A 41 0.54 7.91 2.19
CA VAL A 41 1.88 7.51 1.78
C VAL A 41 2.00 7.60 0.27
N GLU A 42 3.10 8.17 -0.20
CA GLU A 42 3.44 8.16 -1.61
C GLU A 42 4.92 7.83 -1.75
N ALA A 43 5.22 6.93 -2.67
CA ALA A 43 6.58 6.47 -2.82
C ALA A 43 6.78 5.83 -4.19
N VAL A 44 8.05 5.61 -4.53
CA VAL A 44 8.42 4.76 -5.66
C VAL A 44 9.20 3.61 -5.06
N MET A 45 8.78 2.39 -5.38
CA MET A 45 9.40 1.19 -4.83
C MET A 45 9.69 0.19 -5.94
N GLU A 46 10.70 -0.61 -5.74
CA GLU A 46 11.06 -1.66 -6.70
C GLU A 46 10.87 -3.02 -6.06
N GLY A 47 10.39 -3.95 -6.87
CA GLY A 47 10.19 -5.32 -6.42
C GLY A 47 9.68 -6.18 -7.55
N PRO A 48 9.48 -7.47 -7.26
CA PRO A 48 9.07 -8.42 -8.31
C PRO A 48 7.64 -8.22 -8.78
N SER A 49 6.76 -7.74 -7.91
CA SER A 49 5.38 -7.50 -8.28
C SER A 49 4.74 -6.59 -7.26
N ALA A 50 3.63 -5.97 -7.65
CA ALA A 50 2.85 -5.14 -6.72
C ALA A 50 2.35 -5.97 -5.56
N ARG A 51 1.93 -7.20 -5.82
CA ARG A 51 1.44 -8.09 -4.78
C ARG A 51 2.51 -8.36 -3.72
N GLU A 52 3.74 -8.64 -4.16
CA GLU A 52 4.82 -8.92 -3.22
C GLU A 52 5.20 -7.69 -2.41
N LEU A 53 5.26 -6.54 -3.06
CA LEU A 53 5.55 -5.30 -2.36
C LEU A 53 4.46 -4.98 -1.35
N ASN A 54 3.21 -5.15 -1.74
CA ASN A 54 2.09 -4.89 -0.85
C ASN A 54 2.11 -5.82 0.36
N ARG A 55 2.39 -7.10 0.11
CA ARG A 55 2.45 -8.08 1.19
C ARG A 55 3.57 -7.74 2.17
N SER A 56 4.74 -7.41 1.64
CA SER A 56 5.87 -7.07 2.50
C SER A 56 5.56 -5.87 3.37
N LEU A 57 4.99 -4.83 2.76
CA LEU A 57 4.67 -3.62 3.50
C LEU A 57 3.66 -3.89 4.61
N LEU A 58 2.58 -4.56 4.26
CA LEU A 58 1.54 -4.82 5.25
C LEU A 58 2.03 -5.76 6.36
N SER A 59 2.85 -6.75 6.00
CA SER A 59 3.39 -7.66 7.00
C SER A 59 4.24 -6.92 8.03
N GLU A 60 5.09 -6.01 7.58
CA GLU A 60 5.92 -5.24 8.50
C GLU A 60 5.08 -4.34 9.38
N LEU A 61 4.04 -3.73 8.82
CA LEU A 61 3.15 -2.88 9.61
C LEU A 61 2.43 -3.70 10.68
N ARG A 62 1.98 -4.89 10.32
CA ARG A 62 1.22 -5.72 11.26
C ARG A 62 2.09 -6.41 12.30
N ARG A 63 3.39 -6.39 12.12
CA ARG A 63 4.29 -6.88 13.17
C ARG A 63 4.25 -5.99 14.40
N VAL A 64 4.03 -4.69 14.23
CA VAL A 64 3.98 -3.76 15.36
C VAL A 64 2.56 -3.43 15.76
N GLU A 65 1.60 -3.55 14.84
CA GLU A 65 0.20 -3.34 15.17
C GLU A 65 -0.66 -4.23 14.28
N ARG A 66 -1.17 -5.30 14.83
CA ARG A 66 -1.85 -6.35 14.08
C ARG A 66 -3.11 -5.89 13.36
N ARG A 67 -3.73 -4.83 13.83
CA ARG A 67 -4.98 -4.34 13.24
C ARG A 67 -4.78 -3.28 12.20
N THR A 68 -3.52 -3.01 11.84
CA THR A 68 -3.24 -2.02 10.82
C THR A 68 -3.85 -2.43 9.49
N ARG A 69 -4.46 -1.47 8.83
CA ARG A 69 -5.09 -1.68 7.53
C ARG A 69 -4.36 -0.88 6.49
N LEU A 70 -4.29 -1.44 5.30
CA LEU A 70 -3.57 -0.82 4.19
C LEU A 70 -4.45 -0.80 2.96
N ARG A 71 -4.72 0.38 2.44
CA ARG A 71 -5.30 0.57 1.13
C ARG A 71 -4.22 1.09 0.23
N SER A 72 -3.92 0.36 -0.82
CA SER A 72 -2.78 0.71 -1.65
C SER A 72 -3.13 0.67 -3.12
N GLU A 73 -2.41 1.48 -3.86
CA GLU A 73 -2.51 1.54 -5.31
C GLU A 73 -1.09 1.55 -5.84
N TRP A 74 -0.77 0.55 -6.63
CA TRP A 74 0.57 0.35 -7.19
C TRP A 74 0.49 0.50 -8.70
N THR A 75 1.21 1.46 -9.23
CA THR A 75 1.17 1.76 -10.66
C THR A 75 2.52 1.52 -11.30
N SER A 76 2.53 0.71 -12.34
CA SER A 76 3.69 0.51 -13.18
C SER A 76 3.41 1.14 -14.54
N GLU A 77 4.32 0.92 -15.49
CA GLU A 77 4.11 1.44 -16.83
C GLU A 77 2.86 0.90 -17.49
N SER A 78 2.50 -0.33 -17.14
CA SER A 78 1.44 -1.03 -17.88
C SER A 78 0.14 -1.16 -17.14
N ALA A 79 0.13 -0.98 -15.82
CA ALA A 79 -1.08 -1.28 -15.06
C ALA A 79 -1.06 -0.65 -13.69
N THR A 80 -2.26 -0.51 -13.14
CA THR A 80 -2.46 -0.10 -11.74
C THR A 80 -3.17 -1.23 -11.04
N GLU A 81 -2.63 -1.63 -9.89
CA GLU A 81 -3.23 -2.68 -9.06
C GLU A 81 -3.57 -2.09 -7.71
N ARG A 82 -4.74 -2.43 -7.23
CA ARG A 82 -5.24 -1.93 -5.95
C ARG A 82 -5.46 -3.06 -4.99
N PHE A 83 -5.15 -2.80 -3.72
CA PHE A 83 -5.33 -3.79 -2.67
C PHE A 83 -5.97 -3.14 -1.46
N PHE A 84 -6.81 -3.89 -0.79
CA PHE A 84 -7.26 -3.56 0.55
C PHE A 84 -6.73 -4.65 1.45
N ASP A 85 -5.74 -4.30 2.27
CA ASP A 85 -4.95 -5.24 3.04
C ASP A 85 -4.26 -6.20 2.05
N TYR A 86 -4.42 -7.50 2.21
CA TYR A 86 -3.83 -8.47 1.30
C TYR A 86 -4.70 -8.78 0.10
N VAL A 87 -5.91 -8.21 0.05
CA VAL A 87 -6.90 -8.61 -0.93
C VAL A 87 -6.84 -7.69 -2.14
N PRO A 88 -6.65 -8.22 -3.34
CA PRO A 88 -6.70 -7.39 -4.55
C PRO A 88 -8.11 -6.85 -4.74
N LYS A 89 -8.19 -5.57 -5.09
CA LYS A 89 -9.46 -4.94 -5.40
C LYS A 89 -9.45 -4.59 -6.85
N ASN A 90 -9.89 -4.90 -7.72
CA ASN A 90 -9.86 -4.56 -8.86
C ASN A 90 -9.48 -4.18 -9.57
N THR A 91 -9.40 -4.28 -10.16
CA THR A 91 -8.79 -3.88 -10.70
C THR A 91 -8.95 -3.62 -11.98
N ALA A 92 -8.44 -2.93 -12.44
CA ALA A 92 -8.53 -2.44 -13.54
C ALA A 92 -8.39 -3.28 -14.60
N LYS A 93 -8.28 -4.25 -14.64
CA LYS A 93 -8.16 -4.96 -15.66
C LYS A 93 -9.18 -5.57 -16.07
N VAL A 94 -9.48 -5.43 -16.10
CA VAL A 94 -10.25 -5.72 -16.28
C VAL A 94 -11.13 -5.86 -16.72
N PRO A 95 -11.23 -5.78 -16.99
CA PRO A 95 -12.02 -5.83 -17.16
C PRO A 95 -12.53 -6.26 -17.73
N ALA A 96 -12.30 -6.18 -17.87
CA ALA A 96 -12.62 -6.38 -18.15
C ALA A 96 -12.84 -7.12 -18.79
N ARG A 97 -12.64 -7.42 -18.99
CA ARG A 97 -12.69 -8.01 -19.30
C ARG A 97 -13.36 -8.71 -19.49
N SER A 98 -13.36 -8.76 -19.27
CA SER A 98 -13.91 -9.23 -19.25
C SER A 98 -14.77 -9.82 -19.44
N ARG A 99 -14.98 -9.74 -19.68
CA ARG A 99 -15.71 -10.18 -19.72
C ARG A 99 -16.45 -10.53 -20.21
N PRO A 100 -16.60 -10.71 -20.46
CA PRO A 100 -17.22 -11.01 -20.83
C PRO A 100 -17.73 -11.36 -21.11
N GLU A 101 -17.75 -11.29 -21.37
CA GLU A 101 -17.98 -11.45 -21.42
C GLU A 101 -18.31 -11.71 -21.55
#